data_5eaadb5977281c9dd8ba454b52f7abdf
#
_entry.id   5eaadb5977281c9dd8ba454b52f7abdf
#
_cell.length_a   1.000
_cell.length_b   1.000
_cell.length_c   1.000
_cell.angle_alpha   90.00
_cell.angle_beta   90.00
_cell.angle_gamma   90.00
#
_symmetry.space_group_name_H-M   'P 1'
#
loop_
_entity.id
_entity.type
_entity.pdbx_description
1 polymer ?
#
loop_
_entity_poly.entity_id
_entity_poly.type
_entity_poly.pdbx_seq_one_letter_code
_entity_poly.pdbx_strand_id
1 'polypeptide(L)'
;AFPMDWDAIFDYVGWPACFKPFAGGGWKNVYRVANPEEFFRAYDETGQLVMMLQEEIVFAEYFRCYSLDCRDVRIMQYDPRQPFHARYVRGGPAVRQSLLDDVHEAVLKLNKALGYDFNTVELAVRDGIPYAIDFCNPAPDADVHSIGEDNFEWIVENAAAMALRKAETFEEGKDNLRWGEFVKGQP
;
A
#
# COMPACT_ATOMS: atom_id res chain seq x y z
N ALA A 1 -4.28 21.63 15.72
CA ALA A 1 -4.05 22.93 16.35
C ALA A 1 -2.75 23.53 15.84
N PHE A 2 -2.62 24.85 15.81
CA PHE A 2 -1.38 25.52 15.44
C PHE A 2 -1.00 26.45 16.60
N PRO A 3 0.26 26.50 17.06
CA PRO A 3 1.42 25.77 16.53
C PRO A 3 1.32 24.25 16.77
N MET A 4 2.01 23.46 15.96
CA MET A 4 2.04 22.00 16.11
C MET A 4 2.93 21.64 17.31
N ASP A 5 2.47 20.68 18.10
CA ASP A 5 3.27 20.06 19.15
C ASP A 5 4.12 18.94 18.52
N TRP A 6 5.31 19.29 18.07
CA TRP A 6 6.21 18.38 17.37
C TRP A 6 6.72 17.26 18.28
N ASP A 7 6.96 17.55 19.55
CA ASP A 7 7.45 16.55 20.50
C ASP A 7 6.37 15.47 20.70
N ALA A 8 5.12 15.85 20.90
CA ALA A 8 4.01 14.89 21.00
C ALA A 8 3.80 14.08 19.72
N ILE A 9 4.01 14.68 18.53
CA ILE A 9 3.92 13.98 17.26
C ILE A 9 5.04 12.95 17.14
N PHE A 10 6.26 13.32 17.47
CA PHE A 10 7.43 12.43 17.40
C PHE A 10 7.34 11.29 18.42
N ASP A 11 6.87 11.57 19.61
CA ASP A 11 6.63 10.55 20.65
C ASP A 11 5.55 9.55 20.21
N TYR A 12 4.49 10.03 19.53
CA TYR A 12 3.43 9.18 19.00
C TYR A 12 3.85 8.28 17.86
N VAL A 13 4.60 8.83 16.89
CA VAL A 13 5.02 8.09 15.69
C VAL A 13 6.23 7.21 15.98
N GLY A 14 7.18 7.68 16.80
CA GLY A 14 8.44 7.02 17.07
C GLY A 14 9.47 7.16 15.95
N TRP A 15 10.66 6.61 16.19
CA TRP A 15 11.79 6.63 15.27
C TRP A 15 12.36 5.22 15.04
N PRO A 16 12.86 4.93 13.84
CA PRO A 16 12.82 5.75 12.64
C PRO A 16 11.42 5.85 12.05
N ALA A 17 11.19 6.86 11.20
CA ALA A 17 9.92 7.12 10.56
C ALA A 17 10.09 7.34 9.05
N CYS A 18 9.01 7.14 8.31
CA CYS A 18 8.90 7.47 6.90
C CYS A 18 8.12 8.78 6.75
N PHE A 19 8.74 9.79 6.14
CA PHE A 19 8.12 11.07 5.85
C PHE A 19 7.87 11.16 4.35
N LYS A 20 6.60 11.17 3.95
CA LYS A 20 6.19 11.02 2.55
C LYS A 20 5.01 11.92 2.19
N PRO A 21 4.85 12.30 0.90
CA PRO A 21 3.70 13.07 0.45
C PRO A 21 2.39 12.29 0.68
N PHE A 22 1.35 13.02 1.05
CA PHE A 22 -0.03 12.49 1.09
C PHE A 22 -0.49 11.97 -0.28
N ALA A 23 -0.15 12.70 -1.35
CA ALA A 23 -0.46 12.32 -2.72
C ALA A 23 0.83 12.28 -3.55
N GLY A 24 1.02 11.21 -4.29
CA GLY A 24 2.21 11.04 -5.13
C GLY A 24 2.51 9.58 -5.40
N GLY A 25 3.65 9.32 -6.05
CA GLY A 25 4.11 7.97 -6.38
C GLY A 25 5.57 7.99 -6.84
N GLY A 26 6.10 6.80 -7.18
CA GLY A 26 7.45 6.68 -7.70
C GLY A 26 8.57 7.04 -6.71
N TRP A 27 8.30 7.00 -5.42
CA TRP A 27 9.27 7.32 -4.34
C TRP A 27 9.75 8.78 -4.34
N LYS A 28 9.05 9.67 -5.02
CA LYS A 28 9.41 11.08 -5.07
C LYS A 28 9.07 11.76 -3.74
N ASN A 29 10.04 12.48 -3.16
CA ASN A 29 9.94 13.16 -1.87
C ASN A 29 9.58 12.22 -0.70
N VAL A 30 10.07 10.99 -0.73
CA VAL A 30 9.96 10.01 0.35
C VAL A 30 11.27 9.99 1.12
N TYR A 31 11.23 10.31 2.41
CA TYR A 31 12.40 10.43 3.28
C TYR A 31 12.29 9.43 4.43
N ARG A 32 13.36 8.69 4.67
CA ARG A 32 13.55 7.96 5.92
C ARG A 32 14.25 8.90 6.89
N VAL A 33 13.65 9.12 8.04
CA VAL A 33 14.15 10.04 9.06
C VAL A 33 14.33 9.32 10.39
N ALA A 34 15.45 9.50 11.06
CA ALA A 34 15.81 8.78 12.28
C ALA A 34 15.72 9.62 13.53
N ASN A 35 15.54 10.94 13.39
CA ASN A 35 15.51 11.90 14.49
C ASN A 35 14.88 13.22 14.03
N PRO A 36 14.56 14.15 14.98
CA PRO A 36 13.97 15.44 14.66
C PRO A 36 14.80 16.31 13.72
N GLU A 37 16.14 16.26 13.81
CA GLU A 37 17.01 17.07 12.95
C GLU A 37 16.89 16.64 11.48
N GLU A 38 16.90 15.34 11.22
CA GLU A 38 16.69 14.80 9.87
C GLU A 38 15.29 15.11 9.36
N PHE A 39 14.29 15.01 10.24
CA PHE A 39 12.92 15.36 9.90
C PHE A 39 12.79 16.82 9.46
N PHE A 40 13.29 17.78 10.24
CA PHE A 40 13.17 19.19 9.87
C PHE A 40 13.97 19.55 8.62
N ARG A 41 15.10 18.89 8.38
CA ARG A 41 15.83 19.05 7.10
C ARG A 41 14.99 18.59 5.91
N ALA A 42 14.37 17.42 6.03
CA ALA A 42 13.46 16.92 4.99
C ALA A 42 12.20 17.80 4.86
N TYR A 43 11.67 18.29 5.98
CA TYR A 43 10.50 19.18 6.00
C TYR A 43 10.74 20.46 5.22
N ASP A 44 11.90 21.08 5.39
CA ASP A 44 12.28 22.30 4.65
C ASP A 44 12.37 22.09 3.13
N GLU A 45 12.67 20.87 2.68
CA GLU A 45 12.73 20.51 1.26
C GLU A 45 11.35 20.31 0.62
N THR A 46 10.31 20.07 1.42
CA THR A 46 8.97 19.72 0.91
C THR A 46 8.13 20.89 0.44
N GLY A 47 8.49 22.12 0.80
CA GLY A 47 7.80 23.34 0.40
C GLY A 47 6.33 23.35 0.85
N GLN A 48 5.39 23.33 -0.11
CA GLN A 48 3.95 23.36 0.14
C GLN A 48 3.28 22.00 0.05
N LEU A 49 4.03 20.90 -0.02
CA LEU A 49 3.45 19.56 -0.08
C LEU A 49 2.77 19.21 1.25
N VAL A 50 1.60 18.59 1.15
CA VAL A 50 0.97 17.94 2.30
C VAL A 50 1.69 16.62 2.54
N MET A 51 2.28 16.48 3.71
CA MET A 51 3.11 15.34 4.06
C MET A 51 2.49 14.51 5.19
N MET A 52 2.84 13.24 5.22
CA MET A 52 2.53 12.30 6.31
C MET A 52 3.82 11.86 6.96
N LEU A 53 3.82 11.78 8.29
CA LEU A 53 4.85 11.08 9.06
C LEU A 53 4.27 9.75 9.53
N GLN A 54 4.91 8.65 9.17
CA GLN A 54 4.46 7.29 9.42
C GLN A 54 5.57 6.51 10.13
N GLU A 55 5.20 5.71 11.15
CA GLU A 55 6.11 4.74 11.78
C GLU A 55 6.77 3.87 10.71
N GLU A 56 8.09 3.69 10.79
CA GLU A 56 8.78 2.69 9.97
C GLU A 56 8.61 1.30 10.61
N ILE A 57 7.96 0.41 9.88
CA ILE A 57 7.84 -0.98 10.31
C ILE A 57 9.11 -1.74 9.92
N VAL A 58 9.91 -2.12 10.91
CA VAL A 58 11.02 -3.07 10.69
C VAL A 58 10.40 -4.43 10.45
N PHE A 59 10.59 -4.98 9.26
CA PHE A 59 9.89 -6.16 8.79
C PHE A 59 10.83 -7.36 8.57
N ALA A 60 10.29 -8.54 8.77
CA ALA A 60 10.89 -9.82 8.38
C ALA A 60 10.47 -10.21 6.95
N GLU A 61 9.19 -10.06 6.63
CA GLU A 61 8.63 -10.25 5.29
C GLU A 61 7.92 -8.97 4.83
N TYR A 62 7.86 -8.79 3.52
CA TYR A 62 7.14 -7.68 2.90
C TYR A 62 6.46 -8.17 1.62
N PHE A 63 5.21 -7.75 1.43
CA PHE A 63 4.40 -8.17 0.30
C PHE A 63 3.87 -6.96 -0.45
N ARG A 64 3.80 -7.09 -1.78
CA ARG A 64 3.00 -6.23 -2.64
C ARG A 64 1.92 -7.08 -3.28
N CYS A 65 0.68 -6.70 -3.07
CA CYS A 65 -0.47 -7.52 -3.42
C CYS A 65 -1.36 -6.78 -4.42
N TYR A 66 -1.64 -7.37 -5.58
CA TYR A 66 -2.73 -6.90 -6.42
C TYR A 66 -4.06 -7.40 -5.88
N SER A 67 -5.07 -6.54 -5.95
CA SER A 67 -6.47 -6.91 -5.68
C SER A 67 -7.35 -6.44 -6.82
N LEU A 68 -8.15 -7.33 -7.37
CA LEU A 68 -9.10 -7.07 -8.44
C LEU A 68 -10.50 -7.45 -7.99
N ASP A 69 -11.48 -6.57 -8.25
CA ASP A 69 -12.90 -6.76 -7.97
C ASP A 69 -13.22 -7.05 -6.48
N CYS A 70 -12.36 -6.65 -5.55
CA CYS A 70 -12.42 -7.02 -4.13
C CYS A 70 -12.57 -8.54 -3.91
N ARG A 71 -12.05 -9.35 -4.82
CA ARG A 71 -12.24 -10.80 -4.90
C ARG A 71 -10.93 -11.55 -5.17
N ASP A 72 -10.24 -11.18 -6.23
CA ASP A 72 -9.05 -11.87 -6.70
C ASP A 72 -7.80 -11.18 -6.15
N VAL A 73 -6.91 -11.91 -5.49
CA VAL A 73 -5.70 -11.38 -4.86
C VAL A 73 -4.47 -12.13 -5.35
N ARG A 74 -3.47 -11.39 -5.81
CA ARG A 74 -2.14 -11.92 -6.13
C ARG A 74 -1.12 -11.38 -5.14
N ILE A 75 -0.57 -12.25 -4.31
CA ILE A 75 0.45 -11.91 -3.32
C ILE A 75 1.83 -12.14 -3.92
N MET A 76 2.68 -11.12 -3.88
CA MET A 76 4.07 -11.19 -4.33
C MET A 76 5.01 -10.79 -3.20
N GLN A 77 6.10 -11.54 -3.01
CA GLN A 77 7.17 -11.10 -2.13
C GLN A 77 7.85 -9.87 -2.73
N TYR A 78 8.10 -8.88 -1.88
CA TYR A 78 8.62 -7.59 -2.30
C TYR A 78 9.63 -7.07 -1.27
N ASP A 79 10.69 -6.44 -1.71
CA ASP A 79 11.64 -5.76 -0.81
C ASP A 79 11.86 -4.32 -1.27
N PRO A 80 11.21 -3.34 -0.63
CA PRO A 80 11.35 -1.92 -0.99
C PRO A 80 12.76 -1.36 -0.77
N ARG A 81 13.62 -2.06 -0.02
CA ARG A 81 15.03 -1.68 0.23
C ARG A 81 15.93 -1.92 -0.98
N GLN A 82 15.49 -2.80 -1.89
CA GLN A 82 16.23 -3.12 -3.09
C GLN A 82 16.09 -2.02 -4.16
N PRO A 83 17.04 -1.92 -5.10
CA PRO A 83 16.87 -1.11 -6.29
C PRO A 83 15.58 -1.47 -7.03
N PHE A 84 14.95 -0.51 -7.70
CA PHE A 84 13.61 -0.64 -8.29
C PHE A 84 13.41 -1.92 -9.11
N HIS A 85 14.39 -2.30 -9.94
CA HIS A 85 14.34 -3.51 -10.79
C HIS A 85 14.47 -4.84 -10.03
N ALA A 86 14.84 -4.81 -8.75
CA ALA A 86 15.08 -6.00 -7.92
C ALA A 86 14.10 -6.13 -6.75
N ARG A 87 13.09 -5.26 -6.67
CA ARG A 87 12.14 -5.24 -5.55
C ARG A 87 11.20 -6.44 -5.53
N TYR A 88 10.80 -6.96 -6.70
CA TYR A 88 10.00 -8.17 -6.78
C TYR A 88 10.89 -9.40 -6.59
N VAL A 89 10.76 -10.05 -5.45
CA VAL A 89 11.60 -11.18 -5.05
C VAL A 89 11.11 -12.45 -5.74
N ARG A 90 11.93 -12.97 -6.66
CA ARG A 90 11.65 -14.23 -7.37
C ARG A 90 12.41 -15.38 -6.69
N GLY A 91 11.71 -16.48 -6.42
CA GLY A 91 12.33 -17.64 -5.76
C GLY A 91 12.78 -17.36 -4.32
N GLY A 92 12.11 -16.45 -3.65
CA GLY A 92 12.34 -16.16 -2.23
C GLY A 92 12.03 -17.35 -1.32
N PRO A 93 12.34 -17.23 -0.02
CA PRO A 93 12.05 -18.29 0.95
C PRO A 93 10.54 -18.59 1.01
N ALA A 94 10.21 -19.85 1.32
CA ALA A 94 8.81 -20.24 1.47
C ALA A 94 8.17 -19.47 2.64
N VAL A 95 7.02 -18.89 2.37
CA VAL A 95 6.22 -18.17 3.37
C VAL A 95 5.22 -19.15 4.01
N ARG A 96 5.03 -19.03 5.30
CA ARG A 96 4.04 -19.81 6.06
C ARG A 96 2.63 -19.54 5.52
N GLN A 97 1.86 -20.60 5.25
CA GLN A 97 0.53 -20.49 4.66
C GLN A 97 -0.41 -19.62 5.50
N SER A 98 -0.41 -19.76 6.82
CA SER A 98 -1.25 -18.93 7.69
C SER A 98 -0.97 -17.42 7.56
N LEU A 99 0.29 -17.03 7.31
CA LEU A 99 0.62 -15.63 7.04
C LEU A 99 0.10 -15.17 5.68
N LEU A 100 0.17 -16.03 4.66
CA LEU A 100 -0.42 -15.71 3.35
C LEU A 100 -1.95 -15.56 3.44
N ASP A 101 -2.61 -16.37 4.29
CA ASP A 101 -4.05 -16.27 4.54
C ASP A 101 -4.39 -14.95 5.25
N ASP A 102 -3.62 -14.56 6.27
CA ASP A 102 -3.77 -13.27 6.97
C ASP A 102 -3.57 -12.07 6.02
N VAL A 103 -2.53 -12.14 5.18
CA VAL A 103 -2.25 -11.11 4.15
C VAL A 103 -3.41 -11.03 3.16
N HIS A 104 -3.90 -12.16 2.67
CA HIS A 104 -5.02 -12.21 1.73
C HIS A 104 -6.28 -11.58 2.32
N GLU A 105 -6.63 -11.94 3.55
CA GLU A 105 -7.79 -11.38 4.26
C GLU A 105 -7.65 -9.87 4.45
N ALA A 106 -6.46 -9.39 4.89
CA ALA A 106 -6.18 -7.97 5.08
C ALA A 106 -6.36 -7.18 3.77
N VAL A 107 -5.83 -7.69 2.66
CA VAL A 107 -5.98 -7.08 1.33
C VAL A 107 -7.43 -6.96 0.92
N LEU A 108 -8.21 -8.04 1.05
CA LEU A 108 -9.63 -8.01 0.71
C LEU A 108 -10.43 -7.05 1.59
N LYS A 109 -10.13 -7.01 2.89
CA LYS A 109 -10.79 -6.11 3.84
C LYS A 109 -10.54 -4.65 3.51
N LEU A 110 -9.28 -4.29 3.22
CA LEU A 110 -8.89 -2.93 2.80
C LEU A 110 -9.60 -2.52 1.51
N ASN A 111 -9.55 -3.35 0.48
CA ASN A 111 -10.14 -3.00 -0.82
C ASN A 111 -11.67 -2.88 -0.75
N LYS A 112 -12.34 -3.73 0.02
CA LYS A 112 -13.79 -3.61 0.26
C LYS A 112 -14.15 -2.32 1.01
N ALA A 113 -13.34 -1.93 2.00
CA ALA A 113 -13.57 -0.70 2.76
C ALA A 113 -13.34 0.55 1.90
N LEU A 114 -12.34 0.52 1.00
CA LEU A 114 -11.99 1.64 0.13
C LEU A 114 -12.84 1.69 -1.15
N GLY A 115 -13.39 0.56 -1.59
CA GLY A 115 -14.19 0.46 -2.80
C GLY A 115 -13.38 0.42 -4.08
N TYR A 116 -12.12 -0.04 -4.04
CA TYR A 116 -11.28 -0.17 -5.22
C TYR A 116 -11.59 -1.44 -6.00
N ASP A 117 -11.82 -1.29 -7.29
CA ASP A 117 -11.93 -2.43 -8.21
C ASP A 117 -10.57 -2.96 -8.65
N PHE A 118 -9.58 -2.11 -8.79
CA PHE A 118 -8.20 -2.46 -9.07
C PHE A 118 -7.26 -1.66 -8.16
N ASN A 119 -6.41 -2.33 -7.41
CA ASN A 119 -5.52 -1.71 -6.45
C ASN A 119 -4.29 -2.55 -6.18
N THR A 120 -3.22 -1.93 -5.67
CA THR A 120 -2.15 -2.65 -4.96
C THR A 120 -2.10 -2.23 -3.51
N VAL A 121 -1.80 -3.21 -2.66
CA VAL A 121 -1.59 -3.04 -1.22
C VAL A 121 -0.19 -3.51 -0.87
N GLU A 122 0.58 -2.69 -0.18
CA GLU A 122 1.87 -3.04 0.38
C GLU A 122 1.74 -3.32 1.88
N LEU A 123 2.23 -4.50 2.29
CA LEU A 123 2.16 -4.98 3.67
C LEU A 123 3.56 -5.36 4.16
N ALA A 124 3.98 -4.73 5.25
CA ALA A 124 5.16 -5.11 6.02
C ALA A 124 4.76 -6.06 7.15
N VAL A 125 5.55 -7.09 7.41
CA VAL A 125 5.26 -8.06 8.47
C VAL A 125 6.26 -7.94 9.61
N ARG A 126 5.77 -7.63 10.81
CA ARG A 126 6.53 -7.60 12.05
C ARG A 126 5.87 -8.54 13.05
N ASP A 127 6.64 -9.46 13.60
CA ASP A 127 6.18 -10.46 14.59
C ASP A 127 4.99 -11.31 14.09
N GLY A 128 4.97 -11.59 12.78
CA GLY A 128 3.91 -12.35 12.12
C GLY A 128 2.62 -11.58 11.89
N ILE A 129 2.60 -10.27 12.16
CA ILE A 129 1.43 -9.39 11.97
C ILE A 129 1.66 -8.52 10.71
N PRO A 130 0.76 -8.54 9.71
CA PRO A 130 0.83 -7.66 8.56
C PRO A 130 0.36 -6.24 8.88
N TYR A 131 1.18 -5.25 8.56
CA TYR A 131 0.90 -3.81 8.68
C TYR A 131 0.75 -3.20 7.29
N ALA A 132 -0.34 -2.51 7.02
CA ALA A 132 -0.55 -1.82 5.76
C ALA A 132 0.32 -0.55 5.66
N ILE A 133 1.19 -0.50 4.64
CA ILE A 133 2.16 0.56 4.44
C ILE A 133 1.71 1.54 3.34
N ASP A 134 1.27 1.01 2.21
CA ASP A 134 0.70 1.75 1.09
C ASP A 134 -0.44 0.93 0.48
N PHE A 135 -1.65 1.50 0.42
CA PHE A 135 -2.83 0.74 0.05
C PHE A 135 -3.87 1.52 -0.77
N CYS A 136 -3.49 2.70 -1.28
CA CYS A 136 -4.35 3.54 -2.10
C CYS A 136 -3.70 3.77 -3.47
N ASN A 137 -3.53 2.70 -4.27
CA ASN A 137 -2.89 2.75 -5.57
C ASN A 137 -3.80 2.13 -6.65
N PRO A 138 -4.80 2.90 -7.16
CA PRO A 138 -5.79 2.40 -8.11
C PRO A 138 -5.27 2.24 -9.55
N ALA A 139 -4.03 2.66 -9.81
CA ALA A 139 -3.37 2.53 -11.11
C ALA A 139 -1.94 1.99 -10.91
N PRO A 140 -1.80 0.78 -10.36
CA PRO A 140 -0.49 0.23 -10.05
C PRO A 140 0.28 -0.12 -11.32
N ASP A 141 1.61 0.01 -11.21
CA ASP A 141 2.52 -0.53 -12.23
C ASP A 141 2.32 -2.04 -12.36
N ALA A 142 2.06 -2.50 -13.57
CA ALA A 142 1.90 -3.89 -13.95
C ALA A 142 2.79 -4.25 -15.15
N ASP A 143 3.93 -3.58 -15.29
CA ASP A 143 4.89 -3.85 -16.36
C ASP A 143 5.48 -5.26 -16.22
N VAL A 144 5.43 -6.04 -17.31
CA VAL A 144 5.90 -7.43 -17.36
C VAL A 144 7.37 -7.57 -16.94
N HIS A 145 8.22 -6.58 -17.26
CA HIS A 145 9.64 -6.60 -16.90
C HIS A 145 9.85 -6.39 -15.40
N SER A 146 8.95 -5.65 -14.74
CA SER A 146 8.97 -5.43 -13.29
C SER A 146 8.46 -6.64 -12.53
N ILE A 147 7.22 -7.07 -12.81
CA ILE A 147 6.50 -8.07 -12.02
C ILE A 147 6.72 -9.51 -12.48
N GLY A 148 7.18 -9.72 -13.72
CA GLY A 148 7.36 -11.01 -14.35
C GLY A 148 6.12 -11.53 -15.08
N GLU A 149 6.36 -12.45 -16.00
CA GLU A 149 5.36 -12.95 -16.94
C GLU A 149 4.15 -13.58 -16.25
N ASP A 150 4.38 -14.50 -15.31
CA ASP A 150 3.31 -15.19 -14.57
C ASP A 150 2.36 -14.22 -13.82
N ASN A 151 2.91 -13.15 -13.21
CA ASN A 151 2.12 -12.16 -12.52
C ASN A 151 1.38 -11.26 -13.52
N PHE A 152 2.03 -10.91 -14.62
CA PHE A 152 1.43 -10.11 -15.68
C PHE A 152 0.26 -10.84 -16.33
N GLU A 153 0.42 -12.11 -16.71
CA GLU A 153 -0.65 -12.94 -17.28
C GLU A 153 -1.83 -13.04 -16.31
N TRP A 154 -1.54 -13.31 -15.04
CA TRP A 154 -2.59 -13.35 -14.00
C TRP A 154 -3.37 -12.03 -13.91
N ILE A 155 -2.69 -10.88 -13.97
CA ILE A 155 -3.36 -9.57 -13.96
C ILE A 155 -4.23 -9.39 -15.19
N VAL A 156 -3.72 -9.70 -16.38
CA VAL A 156 -4.46 -9.55 -17.64
C VAL A 156 -5.74 -10.38 -17.62
N GLU A 157 -5.64 -11.66 -17.24
CA GLU A 157 -6.79 -12.58 -17.17
C GLU A 157 -7.84 -12.09 -16.17
N ASN A 158 -7.42 -11.74 -14.95
CA ASN A 158 -8.35 -11.32 -13.90
C ASN A 158 -8.93 -9.92 -14.14
N ALA A 159 -8.17 -9.00 -14.75
CA ALA A 159 -8.67 -7.69 -15.15
C ALA A 159 -9.70 -7.81 -16.28
N ALA A 160 -9.47 -8.66 -17.26
CA ALA A 160 -10.44 -8.95 -18.32
C ALA A 160 -11.73 -9.56 -17.74
N ALA A 161 -11.60 -10.55 -16.86
CA ALA A 161 -12.74 -11.16 -16.19
C ALA A 161 -13.51 -10.14 -15.32
N MET A 162 -12.81 -9.28 -14.58
CA MET A 162 -13.41 -8.18 -13.83
C MET A 162 -14.19 -7.24 -14.74
N ALA A 163 -13.59 -6.79 -15.85
CA ALA A 163 -14.22 -5.88 -16.79
C ALA A 163 -15.54 -6.45 -17.36
N LEU A 164 -15.55 -7.75 -17.72
CA LEU A 164 -16.75 -8.44 -18.18
C LEU A 164 -17.84 -8.49 -17.10
N ARG A 165 -17.49 -8.90 -15.88
CA ARG A 165 -18.46 -8.92 -14.75
C ARG A 165 -19.04 -7.52 -14.49
N LYS A 166 -18.22 -6.48 -14.52
CA LYS A 166 -18.68 -5.10 -14.32
C LYS A 166 -19.62 -4.63 -15.43
N ALA A 167 -19.32 -4.99 -16.67
CA ALA A 167 -20.19 -4.69 -17.79
C ALA A 167 -21.55 -5.39 -17.69
N GLU A 168 -21.57 -6.67 -17.30
CA GLU A 168 -22.79 -7.47 -17.12
C GLU A 168 -23.67 -6.98 -15.96
N THR A 169 -23.04 -6.44 -14.90
CA THR A 169 -23.73 -6.00 -13.67
C THR A 169 -23.82 -4.49 -13.54
N PHE A 170 -23.57 -3.76 -14.63
CA PHE A 170 -23.62 -2.31 -14.63
C PHE A 170 -25.01 -1.78 -14.29
N GLU A 171 -25.06 -0.87 -13.32
CA GLU A 171 -26.24 -0.11 -12.95
C GLU A 171 -25.89 1.37 -12.95
N GLU A 172 -26.65 2.19 -13.71
CA GLU A 172 -26.42 3.63 -13.79
C GLU A 172 -26.57 4.30 -12.41
N GLY A 173 -25.60 5.14 -12.05
CA GLY A 173 -25.60 5.86 -10.76
C GLY A 173 -25.14 5.05 -9.57
N LYS A 174 -24.75 3.79 -9.75
CA LYS A 174 -24.17 2.94 -8.70
C LYS A 174 -22.65 2.97 -8.78
N ASP A 175 -22.00 3.31 -7.68
CA ASP A 175 -20.56 3.25 -7.53
C ASP A 175 -20.14 2.38 -6.34
N ASN A 176 -18.85 2.08 -6.23
CA ASN A 176 -18.27 1.27 -5.17
C ASN A 176 -17.57 2.12 -4.10
N LEU A 177 -17.68 3.45 -4.16
CA LEU A 177 -16.98 4.35 -3.27
C LEU A 177 -17.58 4.32 -1.86
N ARG A 178 -17.01 3.50 -1.00
CA ARG A 178 -17.48 3.30 0.37
C ARG A 178 -16.68 4.05 1.44
N TRP A 179 -15.53 4.57 1.10
CA TRP A 179 -14.67 5.23 2.09
C TRP A 179 -15.37 6.38 2.84
N GLY A 180 -16.27 7.12 2.16
CA GLY A 180 -17.07 8.17 2.78
C GLY A 180 -18.07 7.66 3.82
N GLU A 181 -18.61 6.47 3.64
CA GLU A 181 -19.46 5.79 4.63
C GLU A 181 -18.63 5.33 5.82
N PHE A 182 -17.41 4.84 5.57
CA PHE A 182 -16.46 4.42 6.61
C PHE A 182 -16.06 5.58 7.54
N VAL A 183 -15.82 6.76 6.97
CA VAL A 183 -15.48 7.96 7.75
C VAL A 183 -16.69 8.50 8.51
N LYS A 184 -17.89 8.40 7.96
CA LYS A 184 -19.13 8.87 8.59
C LYS A 184 -19.72 7.88 9.60
N GLY A 185 -19.42 6.61 9.46
CA GLY A 185 -19.98 5.52 10.29
C GLY A 185 -19.19 5.19 11.55
N GLN A 186 -18.16 5.94 11.88
CA GLN A 186 -17.48 5.82 13.16
C GLN A 186 -18.19 6.73 14.17
N PRO A 187 -18.81 6.16 15.22
CA PRO A 187 -19.40 6.95 16.31
C PRO A 187 -18.34 7.69 17.10
#